data_8023546914995cbbd83a2c750e7ad36f
#
_entry.id   8023546914995cbbd83a2c750e7ad36f
#
_cell.length_a   1.000
_cell.length_b   1.000
_cell.length_c   1.000
_cell.angle_alpha   90.00
_cell.angle_beta   90.00
_cell.angle_gamma   90.00
#
_symmetry.space_group_name_H-M   'P 1'
#
loop_
_entity.id
_entity.type
_entity.pdbx_description
1 polymer ?
#
loop_
_entity_poly.entity_id
_entity_poly.type
_entity_poly.pdbx_seq_one_letter_code
_entity_poly.pdbx_strand_id
1 'polypeptide(L)'
;MMDATNRLLIFTLRGSRYAITLENVAEVMEPPLIYPIPHAPHLFPGIMNFHGNLVSVLDLALFLSGAPRNPQGKILVLDARIANLSLWVDTIENICSSDGILEEYESNENLVETLLMMADGEVKMLSVEKLLDKLEEILAAAGV
;
A
#
# COMPACT_ATOMS: atom_id res chain seq x y z
N MET A 1 -1.43 -17.31 -16.24
CA MET A 1 -2.46 -16.52 -16.94
C MET A 1 -3.26 -15.76 -15.90
N MET A 2 -3.40 -14.47 -16.09
CA MET A 2 -4.20 -13.67 -15.15
C MET A 2 -5.68 -14.02 -15.29
N ASP A 3 -6.32 -14.27 -14.18
CA ASP A 3 -7.76 -14.55 -14.18
C ASP A 3 -8.52 -13.27 -14.52
N ALA A 4 -9.48 -13.35 -15.45
CA ALA A 4 -10.32 -12.21 -15.82
C ALA A 4 -11.15 -11.69 -14.64
N THR A 5 -11.30 -12.48 -13.56
CA THR A 5 -12.03 -12.08 -12.37
C THR A 5 -11.17 -11.31 -11.37
N ASN A 6 -9.86 -11.16 -11.62
CA ASN A 6 -9.00 -10.40 -10.73
C ASN A 6 -9.44 -8.95 -10.67
N ARG A 7 -9.53 -8.44 -9.45
CA ARG A 7 -9.90 -7.05 -9.21
C ARG A 7 -8.75 -6.30 -8.57
N LEU A 8 -8.70 -5.02 -8.88
CA LEU A 8 -7.68 -4.10 -8.39
C LEU A 8 -8.35 -3.02 -7.56
N LEU A 9 -7.72 -2.69 -6.44
CA LEU A 9 -8.08 -1.52 -5.65
C LEU A 9 -7.18 -0.38 -6.11
N ILE A 10 -7.78 0.73 -6.52
CA ILE A 10 -7.04 1.91 -6.97
C ILE A 10 -7.01 2.94 -5.85
N PHE A 11 -5.82 3.39 -5.49
CA PHE A 11 -5.62 4.41 -4.48
C PHE A 11 -4.62 5.44 -4.96
N THR A 12 -4.54 6.57 -4.27
CA THR A 12 -3.61 7.64 -4.64
C THR A 12 -2.61 7.93 -3.54
N LEU A 13 -1.43 8.34 -3.97
CA LEU A 13 -0.36 8.85 -3.11
C LEU A 13 0.27 10.03 -3.84
N ARG A 14 0.24 11.20 -3.24
CA ARG A 14 0.92 12.39 -3.76
C ARG A 14 0.58 12.67 -5.23
N GLY A 15 -0.67 12.46 -5.58
CA GLY A 15 -1.16 12.71 -6.94
C GLY A 15 -0.93 11.60 -7.94
N SER A 16 -0.24 10.53 -7.57
CA SER A 16 -0.06 9.38 -8.44
C SER A 16 -1.07 8.30 -8.07
N ARG A 17 -1.52 7.55 -9.08
CA ARG A 17 -2.46 6.44 -8.88
C ARG A 17 -1.70 5.13 -8.80
N TYR A 18 -2.09 4.33 -7.84
CA TYR A 18 -1.50 3.01 -7.59
C TYR A 18 -2.60 1.97 -7.56
N ALA A 19 -2.23 0.74 -7.83
CA ALA A 19 -3.14 -0.40 -7.73
C ALA A 19 -2.52 -1.47 -6.83
N ILE A 20 -3.39 -2.16 -6.12
CA ILE A 20 -3.05 -3.37 -5.37
C ILE A 20 -4.12 -4.40 -5.67
N THR A 21 -3.73 -5.67 -5.77
CA THR A 21 -4.68 -6.76 -5.97
C THR A 21 -5.65 -6.81 -4.79
N LEU A 22 -6.95 -6.79 -5.07
CA LEU A 22 -7.98 -6.70 -4.03
C LEU A 22 -7.91 -7.87 -3.03
N GLU A 23 -7.54 -9.05 -3.48
CA GLU A 23 -7.42 -10.21 -2.58
C GLU A 23 -6.34 -10.04 -1.51
N ASN A 24 -5.40 -9.09 -1.70
CA ASN A 24 -4.37 -8.78 -0.73
C ASN A 24 -4.84 -7.78 0.34
N VAL A 25 -6.05 -7.26 0.21
CA VAL A 25 -6.60 -6.23 1.08
C VAL A 25 -7.67 -6.84 1.98
N ALA A 26 -7.49 -6.71 3.29
CA ALA A 26 -8.49 -7.16 4.25
C ALA A 26 -9.60 -6.12 4.40
N GLU A 27 -9.24 -4.85 4.50
CA GLU A 27 -10.20 -3.79 4.74
C GLU A 27 -9.61 -2.41 4.43
N VAL A 28 -10.48 -1.48 4.06
CA VAL A 28 -10.14 -0.06 3.95
C VAL A 28 -10.93 0.67 5.03
N MET A 29 -10.29 1.56 5.77
CA MET A 29 -10.94 2.23 6.88
C MET A 29 -10.41 3.63 7.11
N GLU A 30 -11.16 4.42 7.86
CA GLU A 30 -10.67 5.69 8.36
C GLU A 30 -9.55 5.42 9.37
N PRO A 31 -8.56 6.31 9.49
CA PRO A 31 -7.50 6.12 10.47
C PRO A 31 -8.07 6.01 11.87
N PRO A 32 -7.83 4.89 12.56
CA PRO A 32 -8.26 4.74 13.96
C PRO A 32 -7.22 5.40 14.89
N LEU A 33 -7.39 5.19 16.19
CA LEU A 33 -6.38 5.59 17.15
C LEU A 33 -5.10 4.79 16.88
N ILE A 34 -3.99 5.49 16.70
CA ILE A 34 -2.69 4.88 16.43
C ILE A 34 -1.77 5.13 17.62
N TYR A 35 -1.16 4.07 18.14
CA TYR A 35 -0.28 4.10 19.29
C TYR A 35 1.17 4.12 18.82
N PRO A 36 1.92 5.21 19.07
CA PRO A 36 3.33 5.29 18.68
C PRO A 36 4.15 4.20 19.38
N ILE A 37 5.14 3.66 18.66
CA ILE A 37 6.10 2.72 19.24
C ILE A 37 7.40 3.49 19.47
N PRO A 38 7.92 3.54 20.72
CA PRO A 38 9.18 4.23 21.00
C PRO A 38 10.31 3.65 20.15
N HIS A 39 11.13 4.54 19.60
CA HIS A 39 12.31 4.21 18.80
C HIS A 39 12.03 3.48 17.49
N ALA A 40 10.76 3.42 17.05
CA ALA A 40 10.44 2.87 15.74
C ALA A 40 10.90 3.83 14.64
N PRO A 41 11.27 3.31 13.46
CA PRO A 41 11.59 4.18 12.32
C PRO A 41 10.44 5.13 11.99
N HIS A 42 10.76 6.32 11.50
CA HIS A 42 9.75 7.34 11.19
C HIS A 42 8.71 6.89 10.18
N LEU A 43 9.04 5.88 9.38
CA LEU A 43 8.10 5.30 8.42
C LEU A 43 6.87 4.70 9.09
N PHE A 44 6.97 4.37 10.38
CA PHE A 44 5.90 3.73 11.13
C PHE A 44 5.32 4.70 12.16
N PRO A 45 4.18 5.34 11.86
CA PRO A 45 3.48 6.18 12.85
C PRO A 45 3.15 5.43 14.14
N GLY A 46 2.95 4.12 14.05
CA GLY A 46 2.68 3.31 15.21
C GLY A 46 1.95 2.01 14.88
N ILE A 47 1.20 1.53 15.86
CA ILE A 47 0.37 0.33 15.71
C ILE A 47 -1.10 0.68 15.96
N MET A 48 -1.98 -0.10 15.39
CA MET A 48 -3.41 0.03 15.60
C MET A 48 -4.01 -1.32 15.98
N ASN A 49 -5.18 -1.29 16.58
CA ASN A 49 -5.96 -2.48 16.87
C ASN A 49 -6.90 -2.72 15.68
N PHE A 50 -6.81 -3.88 15.08
CA PHE A 50 -7.68 -4.29 13.98
C PHE A 50 -8.34 -5.60 14.36
N HIS A 51 -9.61 -5.53 14.80
CA HIS A 51 -10.39 -6.70 15.23
C HIS A 51 -9.65 -7.54 16.28
N GLY A 52 -9.01 -6.89 17.25
CA GLY A 52 -8.28 -7.56 18.32
C GLY A 52 -6.84 -7.90 17.98
N ASN A 53 -6.38 -7.66 16.78
CA ASN A 53 -5.00 -7.90 16.37
C ASN A 53 -4.22 -6.59 16.28
N LEU A 54 -2.96 -6.64 16.68
CA LEU A 54 -2.08 -5.47 16.53
C LEU A 54 -1.51 -5.48 15.12
N VAL A 55 -1.69 -4.35 14.43
CA VAL A 55 -1.25 -4.19 13.04
C VAL A 55 -0.38 -2.94 12.97
N SER A 56 0.79 -3.06 12.36
CA SER A 56 1.68 -1.92 12.14
C SER A 56 1.11 -1.00 11.07
N VAL A 57 1.30 0.30 11.24
CA VAL A 57 0.88 1.30 10.26
C VAL A 57 2.13 1.85 9.58
N LEU A 58 2.17 1.75 8.25
CA LEU A 58 3.26 2.29 7.43
C LEU A 58 2.78 3.56 6.74
N ASP A 59 3.57 4.62 6.84
CA ASP A 59 3.36 5.84 6.07
C ASP A 59 3.91 5.62 4.66
N LEU A 60 3.06 5.15 3.77
CA LEU A 60 3.48 4.76 2.43
C LEU A 60 3.94 5.97 1.60
N ALA A 61 3.33 7.14 1.79
CA ALA A 61 3.76 8.34 1.08
C ALA A 61 5.18 8.71 1.46
N LEU A 62 5.51 8.69 2.75
CA LEU A 62 6.85 8.98 3.22
C LEU A 62 7.85 7.95 2.66
N PHE A 63 7.47 6.68 2.65
CA PHE A 63 8.32 5.61 2.18
C PHE A 63 8.64 5.75 0.68
N LEU A 64 7.64 6.06 -0.13
CA LEU A 64 7.81 6.12 -1.59
C LEU A 64 8.32 7.45 -2.10
N SER A 65 7.95 8.57 -1.46
CA SER A 65 8.24 9.91 -1.99
C SER A 65 9.04 10.79 -1.04
N GLY A 66 9.28 10.35 0.18
CA GLY A 66 9.98 11.16 1.18
C GLY A 66 9.16 12.31 1.77
N ALA A 67 7.90 12.44 1.38
CA ALA A 67 7.00 13.47 1.88
C ALA A 67 6.01 12.86 2.87
N PRO A 68 5.64 13.59 3.94
CA PRO A 68 4.74 13.04 4.94
C PRO A 68 3.34 12.76 4.38
N ARG A 69 2.63 11.87 5.05
CA ARG A 69 1.29 11.47 4.69
C ARG A 69 0.28 12.61 4.79
N ASN A 70 -0.81 12.47 4.05
CA ASN A 70 -1.97 13.35 4.20
C ASN A 70 -2.68 12.98 5.51
N PRO A 71 -2.83 13.91 6.48
CA PRO A 71 -3.53 13.61 7.73
C PRO A 71 -4.97 13.12 7.54
N GLN A 72 -5.58 13.43 6.40
CA GLN A 72 -6.95 13.04 6.09
C GLN A 72 -7.00 11.81 5.19
N GLY A 73 -5.91 11.03 5.16
CA GLY A 73 -5.84 9.84 4.33
C GLY A 73 -6.68 8.68 4.84
N LYS A 74 -6.44 7.53 4.26
CA LYS A 74 -7.14 6.29 4.57
C LYS A 74 -6.15 5.20 4.95
N ILE A 75 -6.62 4.22 5.69
CA ILE A 75 -5.84 3.04 6.04
C ILE A 75 -6.29 1.87 5.17
N LEU A 76 -5.31 1.24 4.52
CA LEU A 76 -5.51 0.05 3.72
C LEU A 76 -4.85 -1.10 4.48
N VAL A 77 -5.65 -2.00 5.05
CA VAL A 77 -5.14 -3.11 5.86
C VAL A 77 -4.87 -4.29 4.95
N LEU A 78 -3.64 -4.82 4.99
CA LEU A 78 -3.29 -6.01 4.23
C LEU A 78 -3.90 -7.26 4.85
N ASP A 79 -4.15 -8.26 4.01
CA ASP A 79 -4.60 -9.56 4.50
C ASP A 79 -3.55 -10.14 5.46
N ALA A 80 -3.98 -10.66 6.59
CA ALA A 80 -3.08 -11.17 7.63
C ALA A 80 -2.22 -12.35 7.15
N ARG A 81 -2.66 -13.07 6.11
CA ARG A 81 -1.84 -14.12 5.49
C ARG A 81 -0.56 -13.57 4.87
N ILE A 82 -0.57 -12.28 4.51
CA ILE A 82 0.59 -11.61 3.92
C ILE A 82 1.45 -11.00 5.02
N ALA A 83 0.86 -10.14 5.85
CA ALA A 83 1.57 -9.47 6.94
C ALA A 83 0.57 -8.74 7.83
N ASN A 84 0.94 -8.55 9.10
CA ASN A 84 0.19 -7.70 10.02
C ASN A 84 0.60 -6.24 9.79
N LEU A 85 0.24 -5.72 8.64
CA LEU A 85 0.68 -4.41 8.17
C LEU A 85 -0.49 -3.68 7.53
N SER A 86 -0.54 -2.38 7.76
CA SER A 86 -1.48 -1.51 7.06
C SER A 86 -0.70 -0.37 6.40
N LEU A 87 -1.29 0.18 5.35
CA LEU A 87 -0.69 1.24 4.55
C LEU A 87 -1.53 2.50 4.69
N TRP A 88 -0.91 3.61 5.09
CA TRP A 88 -1.57 4.91 5.10
C TRP A 88 -1.44 5.49 3.70
N VAL A 89 -2.55 5.73 3.03
CA VAL A 89 -2.60 6.28 1.67
C VAL A 89 -3.42 7.57 1.66
N ASP A 90 -3.39 8.30 0.54
CA ASP A 90 -4.10 9.58 0.47
C ASP A 90 -5.59 9.37 0.26
N THR A 91 -5.97 8.68 -0.80
CA THR A 91 -7.38 8.41 -1.09
C THR A 91 -7.56 7.01 -1.65
N ILE A 92 -8.77 6.49 -1.52
CA ILE A 92 -9.19 5.28 -2.22
C ILE A 92 -10.12 5.73 -3.33
N GLU A 93 -9.82 5.39 -4.58
CA GLU A 93 -10.64 5.82 -5.71
C GLU A 93 -11.74 4.83 -6.04
N ASN A 94 -11.37 3.61 -6.40
CA ASN A 94 -12.36 2.62 -6.81
C ASN A 94 -11.76 1.22 -6.84
N ILE A 95 -12.63 0.26 -7.10
CA ILE A 95 -12.25 -1.12 -7.38
C ILE A 95 -12.62 -1.38 -8.84
N CYS A 96 -11.70 -1.92 -9.60
CA CYS A 96 -11.92 -2.21 -11.01
C CYS A 96 -11.42 -3.60 -11.39
N SER A 97 -11.89 -4.08 -12.53
CA SER A 97 -11.44 -5.37 -13.06
C SER A 97 -10.11 -5.21 -13.79
N SER A 98 -9.28 -6.25 -13.73
CA SER A 98 -8.05 -6.32 -14.52
C SER A 98 -8.33 -6.31 -16.02
N ASP A 99 -9.57 -6.60 -16.45
CA ASP A 99 -9.98 -6.51 -17.85
C ASP A 99 -9.89 -5.07 -18.38
N GLY A 100 -9.89 -4.08 -17.51
CA GLY A 100 -9.76 -2.68 -17.90
C GLY A 100 -8.35 -2.25 -18.24
N ILE A 101 -7.37 -3.12 -18.07
CA ILE A 101 -5.98 -2.83 -18.41
C ILE A 101 -5.80 -2.89 -19.91
N LEU A 102 -5.44 -1.75 -20.53
CA LEU A 102 -5.25 -1.66 -21.96
C LEU A 102 -3.86 -2.10 -22.39
N GLU A 103 -2.84 -1.71 -21.62
CA GLU A 103 -1.44 -2.06 -21.87
C GLU A 103 -0.69 -2.15 -20.56
N GLU A 104 0.37 -2.96 -20.54
CA GLU A 104 1.26 -3.09 -19.40
C GLU A 104 2.69 -2.82 -19.84
N TYR A 105 3.44 -2.08 -19.04
CA TYR A 105 4.84 -1.76 -19.28
C TYR A 105 5.69 -2.14 -18.08
N GLU A 106 6.93 -2.54 -18.34
CA GLU A 106 7.89 -2.76 -17.25
C GLU A 106 8.17 -1.43 -16.56
N SER A 107 8.40 -1.50 -15.27
CA SER A 107 8.71 -0.33 -14.46
C SER A 107 10.12 -0.44 -13.88
N ASN A 108 10.82 0.69 -13.90
CA ASN A 108 12.10 0.83 -13.20
C ASN A 108 11.93 1.53 -11.85
N GLU A 109 10.71 1.93 -11.50
CA GLU A 109 10.45 2.57 -10.22
C GLU A 109 10.53 1.54 -9.09
N ASN A 110 11.09 1.98 -7.97
CA ASN A 110 11.17 1.16 -6.78
C ASN A 110 9.76 0.78 -6.31
N LEU A 111 9.56 -0.48 -5.99
CA LEU A 111 8.30 -1.04 -5.47
C LEU A 111 7.13 -1.01 -6.46
N VAL A 112 7.35 -0.58 -7.68
CA VAL A 112 6.33 -0.63 -8.75
C VAL A 112 6.64 -1.81 -9.66
N GLU A 113 5.72 -2.76 -9.70
CA GLU A 113 5.88 -3.98 -10.49
C GLU A 113 5.76 -3.70 -11.98
N THR A 114 4.66 -3.04 -12.36
CA THR A 114 4.39 -2.67 -13.74
C THR A 114 3.65 -1.33 -13.77
N LEU A 115 3.69 -0.69 -14.93
CA LEU A 115 2.85 0.46 -15.23
C LEU A 115 1.66 -0.03 -16.04
N LEU A 116 0.47 0.29 -15.57
CA LEU A 116 -0.78 -0.12 -16.20
C LEU A 116 -1.39 1.08 -16.91
N MET A 117 -1.66 0.93 -18.21
CA MET A 117 -2.41 1.96 -18.93
C MET A 117 -3.88 1.56 -18.95
N MET A 118 -4.70 2.39 -18.32
CA MET A 118 -6.14 2.20 -18.25
C MET A 118 -6.85 3.33 -18.99
N ALA A 119 -8.16 3.20 -19.22
CA ALA A 119 -8.90 4.18 -20.00
C ALA A 119 -8.79 5.61 -19.43
N ASP A 120 -8.65 5.74 -18.12
CA ASP A 120 -8.58 7.03 -17.44
C ASP A 120 -7.15 7.43 -17.04
N GLY A 121 -6.15 6.72 -17.53
CA GLY A 121 -4.75 7.10 -17.35
C GLY A 121 -3.87 6.01 -16.78
N GLU A 122 -2.64 6.42 -16.43
CA GLU A 122 -1.63 5.51 -15.90
C GLU A 122 -1.89 5.16 -14.45
N VAL A 123 -1.68 3.89 -14.11
CA VAL A 123 -1.74 3.37 -12.75
C VAL A 123 -0.49 2.55 -12.49
N LYS A 124 0.13 2.74 -11.33
CA LYS A 124 1.34 2.03 -10.94
C LYS A 124 0.96 0.81 -10.09
N MET A 125 1.30 -0.38 -10.55
CA MET A 125 1.01 -1.60 -9.80
C MET A 125 2.03 -1.75 -8.66
N LEU A 126 1.56 -1.64 -7.42
CA LEU A 126 2.42 -1.78 -6.25
C LEU A 126 2.83 -3.24 -6.08
N SER A 127 4.13 -3.49 -5.90
CA SER A 127 4.62 -4.82 -5.57
C SER A 127 4.65 -4.97 -4.05
N VAL A 128 3.68 -5.71 -3.51
CA VAL A 128 3.63 -5.98 -2.06
C VAL A 128 4.84 -6.81 -1.63
N GLU A 129 5.27 -7.75 -2.46
CA GLU A 129 6.44 -8.57 -2.16
C GLU A 129 7.71 -7.72 -1.99
N LYS A 130 7.97 -6.82 -2.95
CA LYS A 130 9.13 -5.94 -2.87
C LYS A 130 9.01 -4.97 -1.71
N LEU A 131 7.81 -4.51 -1.42
CA LEU A 131 7.54 -3.65 -0.27
C LEU A 131 7.96 -4.33 1.03
N LEU A 132 7.52 -5.56 1.23
CA LEU A 132 7.84 -6.31 2.44
C LEU A 132 9.32 -6.61 2.55
N ASP A 133 9.97 -6.97 1.44
CA ASP A 133 11.42 -7.22 1.42
C ASP A 133 12.19 -5.96 1.82
N LYS A 134 11.77 -4.81 1.29
CA LYS A 134 12.43 -3.55 1.61
C LYS A 134 12.24 -3.16 3.07
N LEU A 135 11.05 -3.39 3.62
CA LEU A 135 10.80 -3.12 5.03
C LEU A 135 11.64 -4.02 5.94
N GLU A 136 11.82 -5.29 5.58
CA GLU A 136 12.69 -6.19 6.35
C GLU A 136 14.12 -5.66 6.37
N GLU A 137 14.63 -5.18 5.23
CA GLU A 137 15.98 -4.59 5.16
C GLU A 137 16.10 -3.38 6.09
N ILE A 138 15.10 -2.49 6.07
CA ILE A 138 15.10 -1.28 6.88
C ILE A 138 15.05 -1.62 8.36
N LEU A 139 14.21 -2.55 8.75
CA LEU A 139 14.08 -2.96 10.15
C LEU A 139 15.34 -3.65 10.65
N ALA A 140 15.96 -4.49 9.81
CA ALA A 140 17.21 -5.13 10.16
C ALA A 140 18.34 -4.10 10.37
N ALA A 141 18.42 -3.10 9.48
CA ALA A 141 19.43 -2.04 9.59
C ALA A 141 19.20 -1.15 10.82
N ALA A 142 17.96 -1.00 11.26
CA ALA A 142 17.62 -0.23 12.45
C ALA A 142 17.85 -1.01 13.76
N GLY A 143 18.19 -2.30 13.68
CA GLY A 143 18.39 -3.12 14.87
C GLY A 143 17.10 -3.54 15.56
N VAL A 144 16.03 -3.61 14.81
CA VAL A 144 14.69 -3.93 15.34
C VAL A 144 14.30 -5.35 15.04
#